data_432f19c222f129228b7a5c960fa27f51
#
_entry.id   432f19c222f129228b7a5c960fa27f51
#
_cell.length_a   1.000
_cell.length_b   1.000
_cell.length_c   1.000
_cell.angle_alpha   90.00
_cell.angle_beta   90.00
_cell.angle_gamma   90.00
#
_symmetry.space_group_name_H-M   'P 1'
#
loop_
_entity.id
_entity.type
_entity.pdbx_description
1 polymer ?
#
loop_
_entity_poly.entity_id
_entity_poly.type
_entity_poly.pdbx_seq_one_letter_code
_entity_poly.pdbx_strand_id
1 'polypeptide(L)'
;MGYLWLAVALAGGIAKGLCGKRISGQMGSFRDCLFINSLRMLLCMGIALLTVILGGEIGALKASPETYVVCGICAVGMSVFCVCWMYAYRTKAYIFLNIFTMLGTVVTCLLDFLIYRTPIRGNQWLGIGLILLAVVLVSRYNREMKGKLRLRGVCILVLGCVGSAVADFTQRVYMTEVGSSASVYNFYGYALASLLLTVSLGLCGILGRKPVTKGLKSGRSILLCCAISAGLFVNSVAKTLAAGLLPAAQIYPVLQGANLIASILLGHFLFGERIKTKSVLAMVCAFVGLMIIRM
;
A
#
# COMPACT_ATOMS: atom_id res chain seq x y z
N MET A 1 15.10 -0.62 -16.94
CA MET A 1 15.32 -0.50 -15.46
C MET A 1 14.01 -0.29 -14.70
N GLY A 2 13.10 0.66 -15.06
CA GLY A 2 11.87 0.93 -14.30
C GLY A 2 10.97 -0.29 -14.07
N TYR A 3 10.75 -1.13 -15.08
CA TYR A 3 9.93 -2.35 -14.94
C TYR A 3 10.57 -3.43 -14.04
N LEU A 4 11.91 -3.47 -13.96
CA LEU A 4 12.59 -4.33 -12.99
C LEU A 4 12.24 -3.94 -11.56
N TRP A 5 12.25 -2.63 -11.28
CA TRP A 5 11.83 -2.12 -9.98
C TRP A 5 10.37 -2.43 -9.67
N LEU A 6 9.48 -2.42 -10.68
CA LEU A 6 8.08 -2.84 -10.49
C LEU A 6 7.96 -4.32 -10.13
N ALA A 7 8.77 -5.19 -10.72
CA ALA A 7 8.79 -6.62 -10.36
C ALA A 7 9.28 -6.83 -8.92
N VAL A 8 10.31 -6.10 -8.49
CA VAL A 8 10.81 -6.11 -7.10
C VAL A 8 9.75 -5.57 -6.14
N ALA A 9 9.08 -4.46 -6.50
CA ALA A 9 7.99 -3.91 -5.71
C ALA A 9 6.82 -4.89 -5.56
N LEU A 10 6.46 -5.61 -6.63
CA LEU A 10 5.43 -6.65 -6.61
C LEU A 10 5.79 -7.77 -5.62
N ALA A 11 7.02 -8.29 -5.71
CA ALA A 11 7.48 -9.35 -4.81
C ALA A 11 7.40 -8.93 -3.34
N GLY A 12 7.86 -7.71 -3.02
CA GLY A 12 7.73 -7.12 -1.67
C GLY A 12 6.26 -6.97 -1.24
N GLY A 13 5.39 -6.53 -2.16
CA GLY A 13 3.95 -6.40 -1.93
C GLY A 13 3.27 -7.73 -1.61
N ILE A 14 3.61 -8.78 -2.34
CA ILE A 14 3.13 -10.15 -2.12
C ILE A 14 3.56 -10.66 -0.73
N ALA A 15 4.85 -10.56 -0.41
CA ALA A 15 5.39 -10.99 0.88
C ALA A 15 4.70 -10.28 2.04
N LYS A 16 4.56 -8.94 1.95
CA LYS A 16 3.80 -8.13 2.91
C LYS A 16 2.36 -8.61 3.06
N GLY A 17 1.68 -8.90 1.94
CA GLY A 17 0.28 -9.35 1.92
C GLY A 17 0.08 -10.68 2.62
N LEU A 18 0.91 -11.67 2.32
CA LEU A 18 0.86 -13.00 2.92
C LEU A 18 1.07 -12.98 4.44
N CYS A 19 2.11 -12.29 4.89
CA CYS A 19 2.39 -12.15 6.32
C CYS A 19 1.32 -11.31 7.03
N GLY A 20 0.79 -10.27 6.37
CA GLY A 20 -0.30 -9.44 6.86
C GLY A 20 -1.59 -10.23 7.10
N LYS A 21 -1.95 -11.12 6.18
CA LYS A 21 -3.13 -12.00 6.35
C LYS A 21 -2.97 -12.94 7.55
N ARG A 22 -1.76 -13.46 7.79
CA ARG A 22 -1.48 -14.33 8.94
C ARG A 22 -1.59 -13.60 10.28
N ILE A 23 -1.04 -12.38 10.39
CA ILE A 23 -1.06 -11.64 11.65
C ILE A 23 -2.44 -11.05 11.95
N SER A 24 -3.24 -10.75 10.92
CA SER A 24 -4.57 -10.15 11.09
C SER A 24 -5.54 -11.04 11.88
N GLY A 25 -5.38 -12.36 11.81
CA GLY A 25 -6.16 -13.32 12.58
C GLY A 25 -5.97 -13.22 14.10
N GLN A 26 -4.89 -12.58 14.56
CA GLN A 26 -4.58 -12.39 15.98
C GLN A 26 -5.07 -11.05 16.54
N MET A 27 -5.54 -10.13 15.66
CA MET A 27 -5.98 -8.79 16.07
C MET A 27 -7.43 -8.81 16.55
N GLY A 28 -7.66 -8.43 17.80
CA GLY A 28 -8.98 -8.34 18.42
C GLY A 28 -9.56 -6.92 18.48
N SER A 29 -8.72 -5.87 18.38
CA SER A 29 -9.12 -4.48 18.63
C SER A 29 -8.52 -3.51 17.61
N PHE A 30 -9.04 -2.27 17.57
CA PHE A 30 -8.45 -1.19 16.79
C PHE A 30 -7.06 -0.81 17.35
N ARG A 31 -6.86 -0.91 18.65
CA ARG A 31 -5.57 -0.66 19.30
C ARG A 31 -4.50 -1.68 18.85
N ASP A 32 -4.89 -2.93 18.59
CA ASP A 32 -4.00 -3.94 18.01
C ASP A 32 -3.55 -3.53 16.61
N CYS A 33 -4.45 -2.98 15.80
CA CYS A 33 -4.09 -2.47 14.47
C CYS A 33 -3.09 -1.31 14.56
N LEU A 34 -3.27 -0.38 15.51
CA LEU A 34 -2.32 0.72 15.72
C LEU A 34 -0.97 0.20 16.20
N PHE A 35 -0.96 -0.73 17.16
CA PHE A 35 0.28 -1.32 17.67
C PHE A 35 1.11 -1.99 16.58
N ILE A 36 0.49 -2.85 15.79
CA ILE A 36 1.18 -3.55 14.69
C ILE A 36 1.68 -2.56 13.64
N ASN A 37 0.90 -1.54 13.29
CA ASN A 37 1.33 -0.55 12.30
C ASN A 37 2.43 0.36 12.85
N SER A 38 2.38 0.79 14.11
CA SER A 38 3.46 1.53 14.76
C SER A 38 4.76 0.72 14.75
N LEU A 39 4.72 -0.54 15.18
CA LEU A 39 5.89 -1.43 15.18
C LEU A 39 6.46 -1.61 13.77
N ARG A 40 5.60 -1.80 12.77
CA ARG A 40 6.02 -1.95 11.36
C ARG A 40 6.73 -0.70 10.84
N MET A 41 6.18 0.50 11.13
CA MET A 41 6.80 1.76 10.68
C MET A 41 8.13 2.00 11.37
N LEU A 42 8.25 1.68 12.66
CA LEU A 42 9.52 1.73 13.39
C LEU A 42 10.57 0.80 12.78
N LEU A 43 10.18 -0.44 12.46
CA LEU A 43 11.07 -1.39 11.79
C LEU A 43 11.47 -0.91 10.39
N CYS A 44 10.53 -0.40 9.59
CA CYS A 44 10.82 0.18 8.28
C CYS A 44 11.75 1.39 8.37
N MET A 45 11.55 2.26 9.37
CA MET A 45 12.45 3.39 9.65
C MET A 45 13.87 2.90 9.95
N GLY A 46 14.02 1.87 10.81
CA GLY A 46 15.32 1.28 11.11
C GLY A 46 16.01 0.68 9.88
N ILE A 47 15.27 -0.04 9.04
CA ILE A 47 15.80 -0.58 7.77
C ILE A 47 16.20 0.58 6.82
N ALA A 48 15.36 1.62 6.72
CA ALA A 48 15.65 2.78 5.87
C ALA A 48 16.90 3.53 6.36
N LEU A 49 17.05 3.72 7.68
CA LEU A 49 18.26 4.34 8.25
C LEU A 49 19.49 3.50 7.93
N LEU A 50 19.40 2.19 8.09
CA LEU A 50 20.51 1.28 7.76
C LEU A 50 20.90 1.39 6.28
N THR A 51 19.94 1.47 5.37
CA THR A 51 20.23 1.66 3.92
C THR A 51 20.87 3.00 3.62
N VAL A 52 20.49 4.08 4.31
CA VAL A 52 21.14 5.40 4.19
C VAL A 52 22.59 5.34 4.67
N ILE A 53 22.84 4.68 5.81
CA ILE A 53 24.19 4.54 6.37
C ILE A 53 25.08 3.69 5.45
N LEU A 54 24.60 2.51 5.04
CA LEU A 54 25.36 1.60 4.17
C LEU A 54 25.56 2.17 2.75
N GLY A 55 24.64 3.00 2.28
CA GLY A 55 24.77 3.71 1.00
C GLY A 55 25.69 4.93 1.04
N GLY A 56 26.21 5.28 2.20
CA GLY A 56 27.07 6.49 2.36
C GLY A 56 26.29 7.81 2.21
N GLU A 57 24.95 7.77 2.28
CA GLU A 57 24.07 8.92 2.03
C GLU A 57 23.75 9.72 3.32
N ILE A 58 24.58 9.63 4.36
CA ILE A 58 24.35 10.32 5.66
C ILE A 58 24.25 11.84 5.46
N GLY A 59 25.04 12.40 4.55
CA GLY A 59 24.98 13.82 4.20
C GLY A 59 23.62 14.26 3.63
N ALA A 60 22.92 13.38 2.95
CA ALA A 60 21.59 13.62 2.38
C ALA A 60 20.48 13.66 3.45
N LEU A 61 20.76 13.25 4.69
CA LEU A 61 19.85 13.44 5.83
C LEU A 61 19.69 14.92 6.24
N LYS A 62 20.55 15.82 5.75
CA LYS A 62 20.28 17.27 5.84
C LYS A 62 19.21 17.64 4.82
N ALA A 63 17.97 17.30 5.13
CA ALA A 63 16.85 17.46 4.22
C ALA A 63 16.44 18.93 4.06
N SER A 64 15.98 19.29 2.86
CA SER A 64 15.35 20.58 2.58
C SER A 64 13.98 20.69 3.28
N PRO A 65 13.46 21.89 3.54
CA PRO A 65 12.10 22.08 4.06
C PRO A 65 11.04 21.37 3.22
N GLU A 66 11.20 21.33 1.91
CA GLU A 66 10.31 20.65 0.97
C GLU A 66 10.26 19.14 1.23
N THR A 67 11.42 18.52 1.54
CA THR A 67 11.48 17.11 1.94
C THR A 67 10.58 16.83 3.14
N TYR A 68 10.64 17.67 4.17
CA TYR A 68 9.81 17.48 5.37
C TYR A 68 8.31 17.61 5.05
N VAL A 69 7.93 18.58 4.21
CA VAL A 69 6.54 18.76 3.81
C VAL A 69 6.03 17.56 3.02
N VAL A 70 6.76 17.15 1.98
CA VAL A 70 6.36 16.01 1.13
C VAL A 70 6.31 14.72 1.93
N CYS A 71 7.33 14.45 2.75
CA CYS A 71 7.36 13.26 3.62
C CYS A 71 6.30 13.32 4.72
N GLY A 72 5.94 14.50 5.22
CA GLY A 72 4.86 14.70 6.17
C GLY A 72 3.49 14.34 5.58
N ILE A 73 3.21 14.82 4.37
CA ILE A 73 1.98 14.46 3.63
C ILE A 73 1.95 12.95 3.34
N CYS A 74 3.09 12.38 2.91
CA CYS A 74 3.24 10.94 2.73
C CYS A 74 2.93 10.17 4.01
N ALA A 75 3.49 10.60 5.14
CA ALA A 75 3.32 9.93 6.44
C ALA A 75 1.87 9.89 6.88
N VAL A 76 1.12 10.97 6.68
CA VAL A 76 -0.34 11.01 6.96
C VAL A 76 -1.07 10.01 6.06
N GLY A 77 -0.87 10.08 4.74
CA GLY A 77 -1.48 9.17 3.77
C GLY A 77 -1.16 7.71 4.07
N MET A 78 0.11 7.39 4.31
CA MET A 78 0.59 6.05 4.64
C MET A 78 0.00 5.54 5.97
N SER A 79 -0.06 6.36 6.99
CA SER A 79 -0.64 6.00 8.30
C SER A 79 -2.11 5.65 8.18
N VAL A 80 -2.89 6.49 7.50
CA VAL A 80 -4.32 6.24 7.21
C VAL A 80 -4.48 4.95 6.42
N PHE A 81 -3.74 4.79 5.33
CA PHE A 81 -3.78 3.58 4.51
C PHE A 81 -3.45 2.31 5.30
N CYS A 82 -2.37 2.32 6.09
CA CYS A 82 -1.95 1.16 6.86
C CYS A 82 -2.97 0.73 7.93
N VAL A 83 -3.60 1.69 8.59
CA VAL A 83 -4.67 1.40 9.56
C VAL A 83 -5.90 0.83 8.86
N CYS A 84 -6.34 1.42 7.76
CA CYS A 84 -7.47 0.93 6.96
C CYS A 84 -7.19 -0.47 6.38
N TRP A 85 -5.97 -0.71 5.91
CA TRP A 85 -5.53 -1.98 5.36
C TRP A 85 -5.58 -3.11 6.40
N MET A 86 -5.06 -2.88 7.62
CA MET A 86 -5.13 -3.85 8.71
C MET A 86 -6.57 -4.07 9.20
N TYR A 87 -7.37 -3.02 9.25
CA TYR A 87 -8.78 -3.13 9.61
C TYR A 87 -9.57 -3.95 8.58
N ALA A 88 -9.30 -3.78 7.31
CA ALA A 88 -9.92 -4.54 6.22
C ALA A 88 -9.54 -6.03 6.29
N TYR A 89 -8.30 -6.36 6.61
CA TYR A 89 -7.90 -7.76 6.87
C TYR A 89 -8.69 -8.37 8.01
N ARG A 90 -8.81 -7.65 9.13
CA ARG A 90 -9.53 -8.10 10.31
C ARG A 90 -11.02 -8.36 10.03
N THR A 91 -11.66 -7.52 9.22
CA THR A 91 -13.09 -7.61 8.90
C THR A 91 -13.40 -8.51 7.71
N LYS A 92 -12.41 -9.24 7.18
CA LYS A 92 -12.49 -10.03 5.95
C LYS A 92 -12.90 -9.22 4.71
N ALA A 93 -12.76 -7.88 4.78
CA ALA A 93 -13.05 -6.95 3.67
C ALA A 93 -11.82 -6.72 2.76
N TYR A 94 -10.84 -7.61 2.80
CA TYR A 94 -9.56 -7.45 2.09
C TYR A 94 -9.72 -7.30 0.58
N ILE A 95 -10.61 -8.09 -0.03
CA ILE A 95 -10.89 -8.00 -1.47
C ILE A 95 -11.41 -6.59 -1.81
N PHE A 96 -12.32 -6.04 -0.99
CA PHE A 96 -12.83 -4.68 -1.19
C PHE A 96 -11.74 -3.63 -1.04
N LEU A 97 -10.81 -3.81 -0.10
CA LEU A 97 -9.70 -2.87 0.05
C LEU A 97 -8.84 -2.83 -1.22
N ASN A 98 -8.48 -3.99 -1.79
CA ASN A 98 -7.73 -4.02 -3.04
C ASN A 98 -8.47 -3.30 -4.18
N ILE A 99 -9.79 -3.43 -4.22
CA ILE A 99 -10.66 -2.72 -5.14
C ILE A 99 -10.53 -1.19 -4.94
N PHE A 100 -10.66 -0.73 -3.71
CA PHE A 100 -10.58 0.69 -3.39
C PHE A 100 -9.16 1.25 -3.59
N THR A 101 -8.11 0.48 -3.35
CA THR A 101 -6.75 0.91 -3.67
C THR A 101 -6.51 1.05 -5.16
N MET A 102 -7.17 0.24 -6.01
CA MET A 102 -7.14 0.45 -7.46
C MET A 102 -7.83 1.75 -7.88
N LEU A 103 -8.95 2.12 -7.23
CA LEU A 103 -9.55 3.45 -7.43
C LEU A 103 -8.59 4.58 -7.01
N GLY A 104 -7.83 4.39 -5.91
CA GLY A 104 -6.78 5.30 -5.49
C GLY A 104 -5.71 5.51 -6.56
N THR A 105 -5.36 4.46 -7.29
CA THR A 105 -4.44 4.55 -8.43
C THR A 105 -4.94 5.48 -9.53
N VAL A 106 -6.24 5.46 -9.83
CA VAL A 106 -6.83 6.39 -10.81
C VAL A 106 -6.70 7.83 -10.32
N VAL A 107 -6.94 8.07 -9.03
CA VAL A 107 -6.75 9.40 -8.43
C VAL A 107 -5.29 9.84 -8.54
N THR A 108 -4.33 8.97 -8.27
CA THR A 108 -2.89 9.27 -8.43
C THR A 108 -2.55 9.63 -9.88
N CYS A 109 -3.07 8.88 -10.87
CA CYS A 109 -2.84 9.16 -12.28
C CYS A 109 -3.48 10.49 -12.72
N LEU A 110 -4.66 10.81 -12.20
CA LEU A 110 -5.33 12.09 -12.47
C LEU A 110 -4.55 13.26 -11.86
N LEU A 111 -4.01 13.11 -10.65
CA LEU A 111 -3.17 14.14 -10.03
C LEU A 111 -1.88 14.37 -10.83
N ASP A 112 -1.24 13.29 -11.30
CA ASP A 112 -0.05 13.37 -12.16
C ASP A 112 -0.35 14.10 -13.48
N PHE A 113 -1.50 13.80 -14.10
CA PHE A 113 -1.96 14.50 -15.29
C PHE A 113 -2.25 15.99 -15.04
N LEU A 114 -2.94 16.33 -13.95
CA LEU A 114 -3.35 17.70 -13.65
C LEU A 114 -2.15 18.58 -13.25
N ILE A 115 -1.21 18.04 -12.48
CA ILE A 115 -0.09 18.81 -11.92
C ILE A 115 1.09 18.84 -12.89
N TYR A 116 1.47 17.66 -13.42
CA TYR A 116 2.63 17.54 -14.31
C TYR A 116 2.28 17.58 -15.80
N ARG A 117 0.99 17.69 -16.15
CA ARG A 117 0.50 17.66 -17.52
C ARG A 117 1.05 16.48 -18.33
N THR A 118 1.36 15.37 -17.67
CA THR A 118 1.81 14.15 -18.32
C THR A 118 0.67 13.54 -19.13
N PRO A 119 0.77 13.51 -20.48
CA PRO A 119 -0.36 13.07 -21.30
C PRO A 119 -0.64 11.60 -21.04
N ILE A 120 -1.88 11.30 -20.63
CA ILE A 120 -2.38 9.94 -20.55
C ILE A 120 -2.85 9.54 -21.95
N ARG A 121 -2.15 8.60 -22.59
CA ARG A 121 -2.51 8.13 -23.93
C ARG A 121 -3.86 7.40 -23.91
N GLY A 122 -4.58 7.42 -25.05
CA GLY A 122 -5.87 6.74 -25.17
C GLY A 122 -5.83 5.25 -24.76
N ASN A 123 -4.75 4.54 -25.10
CA ASN A 123 -4.53 3.15 -24.67
C ASN A 123 -4.46 3.00 -23.15
N GLN A 124 -3.84 3.94 -22.45
CA GLN A 124 -3.73 3.92 -20.99
C GLN A 124 -5.10 4.13 -20.34
N TRP A 125 -5.96 5.01 -20.91
CA TRP A 125 -7.34 5.16 -20.47
C TRP A 125 -8.16 3.88 -20.64
N LEU A 126 -8.02 3.20 -21.79
CA LEU A 126 -8.66 1.90 -22.01
C LEU A 126 -8.18 0.84 -21.01
N GLY A 127 -6.88 0.77 -20.78
CA GLY A 127 -6.31 -0.16 -19.82
C GLY A 127 -6.76 0.10 -18.38
N ILE A 128 -6.80 1.37 -17.95
CA ILE A 128 -7.36 1.79 -16.65
C ILE A 128 -8.84 1.39 -16.55
N GLY A 129 -9.63 1.64 -17.60
CA GLY A 129 -11.04 1.24 -17.67
C GLY A 129 -11.25 -0.27 -17.50
N LEU A 130 -10.42 -1.09 -18.15
CA LEU A 130 -10.48 -2.56 -18.00
C LEU A 130 -10.10 -3.01 -16.58
N ILE A 131 -9.10 -2.37 -15.96
CA ILE A 131 -8.75 -2.64 -14.56
C ILE A 131 -9.91 -2.27 -13.64
N LEU A 132 -10.55 -1.11 -13.84
CA LEU A 132 -11.74 -0.71 -13.07
C LEU A 132 -12.91 -1.68 -13.29
N LEU A 133 -13.11 -2.17 -14.51
CA LEU A 133 -14.11 -3.20 -14.79
C LEU A 133 -13.81 -4.50 -14.03
N ALA A 134 -12.55 -4.94 -14.00
CA ALA A 134 -12.13 -6.10 -13.20
C ALA A 134 -12.49 -5.92 -11.72
N VAL A 135 -12.27 -4.72 -11.20
CA VAL A 135 -12.64 -4.32 -9.84
C VAL A 135 -14.15 -4.46 -9.60
N VAL A 136 -14.97 -3.95 -10.50
CA VAL A 136 -16.44 -4.04 -10.41
C VAL A 136 -16.91 -5.47 -10.47
N LEU A 137 -16.32 -6.30 -11.33
CA LEU A 137 -16.65 -7.73 -11.44
C LEU A 137 -16.38 -8.47 -10.12
N VAL A 138 -15.22 -8.23 -9.50
CA VAL A 138 -14.86 -8.80 -8.19
C VAL A 138 -15.80 -8.29 -7.10
N SER A 139 -16.20 -7.02 -7.12
CA SER A 139 -17.08 -6.42 -6.12
C SER A 139 -18.50 -6.98 -6.19
N ARG A 140 -19.06 -7.18 -7.40
CA ARG A 140 -20.37 -7.81 -7.60
C ARG A 140 -20.40 -9.25 -7.11
N TYR A 141 -19.31 -10.00 -7.32
CA TYR A 141 -19.14 -11.34 -6.80
C TYR A 141 -19.23 -11.39 -5.27
N ASN A 142 -18.64 -10.44 -4.59
CA ASN A 142 -18.61 -10.39 -3.13
C ASN A 142 -19.97 -9.99 -2.53
N ARG A 143 -20.82 -9.32 -3.31
CA ARG A 143 -22.22 -9.01 -2.95
C ARG A 143 -23.08 -10.27 -2.81
N GLU A 144 -22.79 -11.31 -3.58
CA GLU A 144 -23.41 -12.63 -3.48
C GLU A 144 -22.98 -13.40 -2.21
N MET A 145 -21.82 -13.07 -1.63
CA MET A 145 -21.29 -13.67 -0.40
C MET A 145 -21.88 -13.09 0.91
N LYS A 146 -22.97 -12.33 0.84
CA LYS A 146 -23.74 -11.81 1.99
C LYS A 146 -22.92 -11.10 3.10
N GLY A 147 -21.77 -10.53 2.77
CA GLY A 147 -21.02 -9.65 3.68
C GLY A 147 -21.66 -8.27 3.72
N LYS A 148 -22.46 -7.97 4.72
CA LYS A 148 -23.05 -6.63 4.92
C LYS A 148 -21.92 -5.64 5.20
N LEU A 149 -21.35 -5.00 4.16
CA LEU A 149 -20.53 -3.82 4.34
C LEU A 149 -21.40 -2.71 4.92
N ARG A 150 -21.25 -2.49 6.22
CA ARG A 150 -21.87 -1.33 6.90
C ARG A 150 -21.26 -0.05 6.32
N LEU A 151 -22.01 1.04 6.34
CA LEU A 151 -21.54 2.37 5.86
C LEU A 151 -20.15 2.72 6.43
N ARG A 152 -19.89 2.43 7.71
CA ARG A 152 -18.56 2.60 8.35
C ARG A 152 -17.44 1.85 7.61
N GLY A 153 -17.71 0.65 7.12
CA GLY A 153 -16.73 -0.13 6.34
C GLY A 153 -16.41 0.54 5.01
N VAL A 154 -17.41 1.09 4.33
CA VAL A 154 -17.23 1.85 3.08
C VAL A 154 -16.40 3.10 3.32
N CYS A 155 -16.69 3.88 4.38
CA CYS A 155 -15.90 5.06 4.74
C CYS A 155 -14.42 4.72 5.00
N ILE A 156 -14.15 3.61 5.70
CA ILE A 156 -12.77 3.15 5.96
C ILE A 156 -12.07 2.77 4.65
N LEU A 157 -12.77 2.13 3.72
CA LEU A 157 -12.21 1.77 2.41
C LEU A 157 -11.92 3.02 1.57
N VAL A 158 -12.81 4.02 1.59
CA VAL A 158 -12.59 5.31 0.92
C VAL A 158 -11.40 6.05 1.53
N LEU A 159 -11.31 6.11 2.85
CA LEU A 159 -10.14 6.69 3.54
C LEU A 159 -8.84 5.95 3.18
N GLY A 160 -8.88 4.63 3.10
CA GLY A 160 -7.74 3.83 2.65
C GLY A 160 -7.36 4.12 1.20
N CYS A 161 -8.34 4.32 0.31
CA CYS A 161 -8.14 4.74 -1.07
C CYS A 161 -7.41 6.08 -1.15
N VAL A 162 -7.92 7.10 -0.46
CA VAL A 162 -7.31 8.44 -0.42
C VAL A 162 -5.91 8.39 0.18
N GLY A 163 -5.72 7.67 1.30
CA GLY A 163 -4.41 7.51 1.93
C GLY A 163 -3.40 6.84 1.00
N SER A 164 -3.81 5.81 0.25
CA SER A 164 -2.95 5.17 -0.76
C SER A 164 -2.59 6.12 -1.89
N ALA A 165 -3.57 6.86 -2.42
CA ALA A 165 -3.35 7.82 -3.50
C ALA A 165 -2.37 8.93 -3.10
N VAL A 166 -2.53 9.48 -1.90
CA VAL A 166 -1.62 10.51 -1.34
C VAL A 166 -0.21 9.94 -1.20
N ALA A 167 -0.05 8.74 -0.61
CA ALA A 167 1.26 8.14 -0.42
C ALA A 167 1.95 7.82 -1.76
N ASP A 168 1.20 7.36 -2.76
CA ASP A 168 1.74 7.06 -4.09
C ASP A 168 2.10 8.34 -4.85
N PHE A 169 1.26 9.38 -4.77
CA PHE A 169 1.53 10.65 -5.44
C PHE A 169 2.73 11.39 -4.84
N THR A 170 2.87 11.39 -3.53
CA THR A 170 4.03 12.02 -2.87
C THR A 170 5.36 11.37 -3.24
N GLN A 171 5.40 10.08 -3.56
CA GLN A 171 6.60 9.43 -4.12
C GLN A 171 6.99 10.07 -5.45
N ARG A 172 6.01 10.32 -6.31
CA ARG A 172 6.22 10.96 -7.61
C ARG A 172 6.70 12.39 -7.45
N VAL A 173 6.02 13.20 -6.62
CA VAL A 173 6.42 14.57 -6.32
C VAL A 173 7.85 14.64 -5.80
N TYR A 174 8.20 13.79 -4.85
CA TYR A 174 9.53 13.77 -4.26
C TYR A 174 10.63 13.51 -5.30
N MET A 175 10.45 12.50 -6.13
CA MET A 175 11.44 12.12 -7.14
C MET A 175 11.53 13.12 -8.30
N THR A 176 10.47 13.90 -8.55
CA THR A 176 10.43 14.87 -9.65
C THR A 176 10.91 16.26 -9.21
N GLU A 177 10.47 16.73 -8.03
CA GLU A 177 10.73 18.10 -7.57
C GLU A 177 11.91 18.21 -6.60
N VAL A 178 12.04 17.25 -5.69
CA VAL A 178 13.08 17.31 -4.67
C VAL A 178 14.38 16.67 -5.16
N GLY A 179 14.30 15.64 -6.01
CA GLY A 179 15.45 15.01 -6.67
C GLY A 179 16.47 14.35 -5.75
N SER A 180 16.13 14.11 -4.48
CA SER A 180 16.99 13.49 -3.48
C SER A 180 16.93 11.96 -3.53
N SER A 181 17.60 11.30 -2.59
CA SER A 181 17.65 9.84 -2.50
C SER A 181 16.32 9.22 -2.10
N ALA A 182 15.95 8.12 -2.78
CA ALA A 182 14.79 7.31 -2.41
C ALA A 182 14.88 6.74 -0.98
N SER A 183 16.11 6.48 -0.50
CA SER A 183 16.36 6.00 0.87
C SER A 183 16.00 7.08 1.91
N VAL A 184 16.36 8.32 1.62
CA VAL A 184 16.05 9.50 2.48
C VAL A 184 14.54 9.74 2.54
N TYR A 185 13.85 9.71 1.40
CA TYR A 185 12.38 9.80 1.35
C TYR A 185 11.71 8.75 2.22
N ASN A 186 12.12 7.49 2.05
CA ASN A 186 11.54 6.40 2.82
C ASN A 186 11.87 6.52 4.32
N PHE A 187 13.07 6.96 4.68
CA PHE A 187 13.45 7.19 6.08
C PHE A 187 12.53 8.21 6.74
N TYR A 188 12.39 9.41 6.18
CA TYR A 188 11.54 10.46 6.76
C TYR A 188 10.06 10.09 6.72
N GLY A 189 9.59 9.49 5.63
CA GLY A 189 8.22 9.00 5.52
C GLY A 189 7.86 8.00 6.62
N TYR A 190 8.73 7.03 6.87
CA TYR A 190 8.52 6.05 7.94
C TYR A 190 8.73 6.62 9.34
N ALA A 191 9.69 7.52 9.53
CA ALA A 191 9.92 8.19 10.81
C ALA A 191 8.68 8.98 11.25
N LEU A 192 8.16 9.83 10.36
CA LEU A 192 6.97 10.63 10.64
C LEU A 192 5.70 9.76 10.77
N ALA A 193 5.54 8.71 9.95
CA ALA A 193 4.43 7.78 10.08
C ALA A 193 4.48 6.99 11.40
N SER A 194 5.68 6.56 11.83
CA SER A 194 5.86 5.87 13.11
C SER A 194 5.51 6.77 14.29
N LEU A 195 5.91 8.05 14.22
CA LEU A 195 5.56 9.05 15.24
C LEU A 195 4.03 9.23 15.33
N LEU A 196 3.35 9.47 14.20
CA LEU A 196 1.90 9.65 14.14
C LEU A 196 1.15 8.43 14.71
N LEU A 197 1.55 7.23 14.33
CA LEU A 197 0.91 5.99 14.79
C LEU A 197 1.19 5.71 16.27
N THR A 198 2.41 6.00 16.75
CA THR A 198 2.77 5.80 18.16
C THR A 198 2.03 6.80 19.05
N VAL A 199 1.93 8.06 18.65
CA VAL A 199 1.11 9.08 19.35
C VAL A 199 -0.36 8.64 19.37
N SER A 200 -0.91 8.20 18.24
CA SER A 200 -2.28 7.68 18.15
C SER A 200 -2.51 6.47 19.05
N LEU A 201 -1.53 5.56 19.15
CA LEU A 201 -1.56 4.41 20.05
C LEU A 201 -1.56 4.85 21.53
N GLY A 202 -0.75 5.84 21.88
CA GLY A 202 -0.69 6.44 23.22
C GLY A 202 -2.03 7.08 23.62
N LEU A 203 -2.58 7.92 22.73
CA LEU A 203 -3.89 8.55 22.94
C LEU A 203 -5.01 7.52 23.14
N CYS A 204 -5.02 6.44 22.33
CA CYS A 204 -5.95 5.33 22.54
C CYS A 204 -5.74 4.62 23.86
N GLY A 205 -4.54 4.65 24.44
CA GLY A 205 -4.25 4.14 25.78
C GLY A 205 -4.87 5.00 26.87
N ILE A 206 -4.69 6.30 26.78
CA ILE A 206 -5.22 7.28 27.73
C ILE A 206 -6.76 7.28 27.72
N LEU A 207 -7.38 7.11 26.56
CA LEU A 207 -8.85 7.02 26.41
C LEU A 207 -9.45 5.69 26.91
N GLY A 208 -8.73 4.90 27.71
CA GLY A 208 -9.24 3.71 28.39
C GLY A 208 -9.63 2.55 27.48
N ARG A 209 -9.14 2.51 26.23
CA ARG A 209 -9.42 1.40 25.32
C ARG A 209 -8.72 0.12 25.77
N LYS A 210 -9.30 -1.04 25.40
CA LYS A 210 -8.78 -2.38 25.73
C LYS A 210 -7.27 -2.49 25.49
N PRO A 211 -6.51 -3.15 26.36
CA PRO A 211 -5.07 -3.34 26.18
C PRO A 211 -4.77 -4.12 24.91
N VAL A 212 -3.55 -3.96 24.40
CA VAL A 212 -3.07 -4.74 23.23
C VAL A 212 -3.10 -6.23 23.55
N THR A 213 -3.60 -7.04 22.64
CA THR A 213 -3.74 -8.49 22.79
C THR A 213 -2.36 -9.14 23.07
N LYS A 214 -2.27 -9.94 24.14
CA LYS A 214 -1.00 -10.56 24.58
C LYS A 214 -0.34 -11.38 23.46
N GLY A 215 -1.12 -12.09 22.62
CA GLY A 215 -0.61 -12.88 21.50
C GLY A 215 0.21 -12.09 20.49
N LEU A 216 -0.10 -10.80 20.29
CA LEU A 216 0.64 -9.91 19.38
C LEU A 216 2.04 -9.52 19.88
N LYS A 217 2.31 -9.73 21.16
CA LYS A 217 3.63 -9.50 21.78
C LYS A 217 4.51 -10.77 21.76
N SER A 218 4.03 -11.86 21.18
CA SER A 218 4.80 -13.11 21.06
C SER A 218 5.93 -12.99 20.03
N GLY A 219 7.01 -13.73 20.20
CA GLY A 219 8.14 -13.73 19.26
C GLY A 219 7.73 -14.07 17.83
N ARG A 220 6.77 -14.98 17.64
CA ARG A 220 6.21 -15.31 16.31
C ARG A 220 5.53 -14.12 15.64
N SER A 221 4.78 -13.33 16.40
CA SER A 221 4.11 -12.15 15.88
C SER A 221 5.09 -11.03 15.53
N ILE A 222 6.14 -10.86 16.34
CA ILE A 222 7.24 -9.94 16.08
C ILE A 222 7.97 -10.35 14.79
N LEU A 223 8.28 -11.63 14.61
CA LEU A 223 8.91 -12.14 13.40
C LEU A 223 8.04 -11.88 12.15
N LEU A 224 6.72 -12.09 12.26
CA LEU A 224 5.79 -11.75 11.18
C LEU A 224 5.80 -10.23 10.91
N CYS A 225 5.85 -9.38 11.94
CA CYS A 225 6.01 -7.93 11.76
C CYS A 225 7.30 -7.57 11.03
N CYS A 226 8.43 -8.21 11.38
CA CYS A 226 9.69 -8.00 10.67
C CYS A 226 9.57 -8.38 9.19
N ALA A 227 8.98 -9.53 8.87
CA ALA A 227 8.76 -9.97 7.49
C ALA A 227 7.83 -9.01 6.71
N ILE A 228 6.75 -8.53 7.33
CA ILE A 228 5.86 -7.52 6.74
C ILE A 228 6.61 -6.21 6.49
N SER A 229 7.44 -5.77 7.44
CA SER A 229 8.20 -4.53 7.34
C SER A 229 9.26 -4.61 6.24
N ALA A 230 9.99 -5.71 6.16
CA ALA A 230 10.94 -5.95 5.08
C ALA A 230 10.24 -5.93 3.70
N GLY A 231 9.12 -6.65 3.55
CA GLY A 231 8.33 -6.64 2.32
C GLY A 231 7.76 -5.26 1.99
N LEU A 232 7.31 -4.51 2.99
CA LEU A 232 6.82 -3.13 2.81
C LEU A 232 7.95 -2.20 2.38
N PHE A 233 9.11 -2.30 3.01
CA PHE A 233 10.28 -1.49 2.68
C PHE A 233 10.74 -1.74 1.25
N VAL A 234 10.93 -3.00 0.86
CA VAL A 234 11.31 -3.38 -0.52
C VAL A 234 10.29 -2.86 -1.52
N ASN A 235 8.99 -3.04 -1.25
CA ASN A 235 7.92 -2.53 -2.11
C ASN A 235 7.99 -1.00 -2.24
N SER A 236 8.21 -0.27 -1.15
CA SER A 236 8.21 1.19 -1.15
C SER A 236 9.44 1.76 -1.87
N VAL A 237 10.64 1.28 -1.54
CA VAL A 237 11.88 1.74 -2.19
C VAL A 237 11.83 1.47 -3.69
N ALA A 238 11.45 0.26 -4.09
CA ALA A 238 11.37 -0.09 -5.50
C ALA A 238 10.32 0.75 -6.26
N LYS A 239 9.17 1.06 -5.61
CA LYS A 239 8.18 1.99 -6.17
C LYS A 239 8.74 3.41 -6.31
N THR A 240 9.44 3.90 -5.29
CA THR A 240 10.04 5.23 -5.31
C THR A 240 11.07 5.35 -6.44
N LEU A 241 11.94 4.35 -6.61
CA LEU A 241 12.90 4.30 -7.71
C LEU A 241 12.22 4.21 -9.08
N ALA A 242 11.13 3.44 -9.19
CA ALA A 242 10.34 3.39 -10.41
C ALA A 242 9.69 4.75 -10.73
N ALA A 243 9.24 5.50 -9.71
CA ALA A 243 8.60 6.80 -9.87
C ALA A 243 9.54 7.88 -10.44
N GLY A 244 10.84 7.74 -10.24
CA GLY A 244 11.85 8.57 -10.92
C GLY A 244 12.10 8.20 -12.38
N LEU A 245 11.66 7.01 -12.84
CA LEU A 245 11.98 6.49 -14.17
C LEU A 245 10.76 6.36 -15.09
N LEU A 246 9.56 6.28 -14.54
CA LEU A 246 8.33 6.00 -15.27
C LEU A 246 7.21 6.96 -14.83
N PRO A 247 6.27 7.31 -15.72
CA PRO A 247 5.10 8.11 -15.34
C PRO A 247 4.13 7.31 -14.45
N ALA A 248 3.36 8.01 -13.63
CA ALA A 248 2.41 7.41 -12.68
C ALA A 248 1.42 6.45 -13.36
N ALA A 249 0.95 6.77 -14.58
CA ALA A 249 0.04 5.94 -15.35
C ALA A 249 0.60 4.56 -15.72
N GLN A 250 1.93 4.40 -15.74
CA GLN A 250 2.58 3.11 -16.01
C GLN A 250 2.94 2.35 -14.73
N ILE A 251 3.23 3.05 -13.64
CA ILE A 251 3.67 2.42 -12.38
C ILE A 251 2.49 1.84 -11.62
N TYR A 252 1.56 2.72 -11.25
CA TYR A 252 0.55 2.36 -10.24
C TYR A 252 -0.50 1.39 -10.76
N PRO A 253 -1.07 1.54 -11.99
CA PRO A 253 -2.00 0.56 -12.52
C PRO A 253 -1.37 -0.82 -12.73
N VAL A 254 -0.13 -0.87 -13.25
CA VAL A 254 0.60 -2.13 -13.47
C VAL A 254 0.82 -2.85 -12.15
N LEU A 255 1.30 -2.14 -11.13
CA LEU A 255 1.58 -2.73 -9.83
C LEU A 255 0.30 -3.22 -9.14
N GLN A 256 -0.78 -2.43 -9.18
CA GLN A 256 -2.05 -2.80 -8.55
C GLN A 256 -2.75 -3.94 -9.27
N GLY A 257 -2.76 -3.94 -10.60
CA GLY A 257 -3.31 -5.05 -11.38
C GLY A 257 -2.55 -6.36 -11.15
N ALA A 258 -1.21 -6.30 -11.13
CA ALA A 258 -0.38 -7.46 -10.84
C ALA A 258 -0.60 -7.97 -9.39
N ASN A 259 -0.73 -7.06 -8.42
CA ASN A 259 -1.08 -7.42 -7.03
C ASN A 259 -2.46 -8.08 -6.93
N LEU A 260 -3.45 -7.63 -7.71
CA LEU A 260 -4.78 -8.26 -7.74
C LEU A 260 -4.69 -9.70 -8.24
N ILE A 261 -4.02 -9.93 -9.37
CA ILE A 261 -3.81 -11.27 -9.95
C ILE A 261 -3.09 -12.16 -8.93
N ALA A 262 -1.98 -11.68 -8.38
CA ALA A 262 -1.21 -12.40 -7.38
C ALA A 262 -2.05 -12.74 -6.15
N SER A 263 -2.87 -11.81 -5.65
CA SER A 263 -3.73 -12.02 -4.48
C SER A 263 -4.78 -13.10 -4.71
N ILE A 264 -5.37 -13.17 -5.91
CA ILE A 264 -6.37 -14.19 -6.26
C ILE A 264 -5.70 -15.57 -6.37
N LEU A 265 -4.56 -15.65 -7.07
CA LEU A 265 -3.80 -16.90 -7.21
C LEU A 265 -3.31 -17.43 -5.86
N LEU A 266 -2.73 -16.57 -5.04
CA LEU A 266 -2.26 -16.95 -3.71
C LEU A 266 -3.42 -17.30 -2.76
N GLY A 267 -4.57 -16.62 -2.89
CA GLY A 267 -5.80 -16.98 -2.19
C GLY A 267 -6.21 -18.43 -2.48
N HIS A 268 -6.13 -18.82 -3.74
CA HIS A 268 -6.43 -20.19 -4.16
C HIS A 268 -5.40 -21.19 -3.65
N PHE A 269 -4.12 -21.01 -4.00
CA PHE A 269 -3.07 -22.01 -3.73
C PHE A 269 -2.70 -22.13 -2.24
N LEU A 270 -2.64 -21.01 -1.51
CA LEU A 270 -2.19 -21.02 -0.11
C LEU A 270 -3.30 -21.07 0.92
N PHE A 271 -4.50 -20.62 0.56
CA PHE A 271 -5.63 -20.54 1.49
C PHE A 271 -6.82 -21.40 1.07
N GLY A 272 -6.70 -22.17 -0.03
CA GLY A 272 -7.75 -23.07 -0.52
C GLY A 272 -9.02 -22.34 -0.96
N GLU A 273 -8.96 -21.04 -1.27
CA GLU A 273 -10.12 -20.26 -1.70
C GLU A 273 -10.54 -20.72 -3.10
N ARG A 274 -11.84 -21.04 -3.29
CA ARG A 274 -12.34 -21.45 -4.60
C ARG A 274 -12.34 -20.27 -5.57
N ILE A 275 -11.62 -20.41 -6.69
CA ILE A 275 -11.66 -19.44 -7.78
C ILE A 275 -12.98 -19.64 -8.53
N LYS A 276 -13.83 -18.62 -8.55
CA LYS A 276 -15.08 -18.64 -9.33
C LYS A 276 -14.88 -17.97 -10.69
N THR A 277 -15.73 -18.31 -11.66
CA THR A 277 -15.68 -17.80 -13.04
C THR A 277 -15.57 -16.26 -13.11
N LYS A 278 -16.29 -15.53 -12.25
CA LYS A 278 -16.22 -14.07 -12.16
C LYS A 278 -14.82 -13.57 -11.74
N SER A 279 -14.13 -14.31 -10.89
CA SER A 279 -12.72 -13.97 -10.49
C SER A 279 -11.75 -14.21 -11.63
N VAL A 280 -11.96 -15.28 -12.42
CA VAL A 280 -11.16 -15.56 -13.63
C VAL A 280 -11.37 -14.44 -14.65
N LEU A 281 -12.64 -14.06 -14.90
CA LEU A 281 -12.93 -12.96 -15.83
C LEU A 281 -12.28 -11.64 -15.37
N ALA A 282 -12.33 -11.35 -14.08
CA ALA A 282 -11.66 -10.17 -13.52
C ALA A 282 -10.13 -10.23 -13.68
N MET A 283 -9.50 -11.41 -13.50
CA MET A 283 -8.08 -11.58 -13.77
C MET A 283 -7.73 -11.33 -15.23
N VAL A 284 -8.53 -11.86 -16.16
CA VAL A 284 -8.35 -11.65 -17.59
C VAL A 284 -8.49 -10.17 -17.95
N CYS A 285 -9.54 -9.50 -17.47
CA CYS A 285 -9.72 -8.06 -17.68
C CYS A 285 -8.56 -7.24 -17.11
N ALA A 286 -8.08 -7.56 -15.90
CA ALA A 286 -6.93 -6.90 -15.31
C ALA A 286 -5.65 -7.13 -16.13
N PHE A 287 -5.40 -8.38 -16.56
CA PHE A 287 -4.24 -8.73 -17.35
C PHE A 287 -4.23 -8.02 -18.71
N VAL A 288 -5.35 -8.06 -19.43
CA VAL A 288 -5.50 -7.35 -20.72
C VAL A 288 -5.33 -5.84 -20.52
N GLY A 289 -5.93 -5.27 -19.45
CA GLY A 289 -5.75 -3.86 -19.11
C GLY A 289 -4.29 -3.48 -18.86
N LEU A 290 -3.52 -4.34 -18.16
CA LEU A 290 -2.09 -4.14 -17.94
C LEU A 290 -1.29 -4.16 -19.26
N MET A 291 -1.60 -5.08 -20.16
CA MET A 291 -0.94 -5.17 -21.46
C MET A 291 -1.18 -3.93 -22.32
N ILE A 292 -2.42 -3.41 -22.33
CA ILE A 292 -2.80 -2.22 -23.08
C ILE A 292 -2.13 -0.96 -22.51
N ILE A 293 -2.00 -0.83 -21.19
CA ILE A 293 -1.31 0.34 -20.56
C ILE A 293 0.16 0.43 -20.99
N ARG A 294 0.78 -0.72 -21.27
CA ARG A 294 2.18 -0.79 -21.68
C ARG A 294 2.38 -0.39 -23.15
N MET A 295 1.37 -0.57 -24.01
CA MET A 295 1.40 -0.16 -25.42
C MET A 295 1.30 1.36 -25.56
#